data_2fc688a6a794ee08c876cb10399b25c3
#
_entry.id   2fc688a6a794ee08c876cb10399b25c3
#
_cell.length_a   1.000
_cell.length_b   1.000
_cell.length_c   1.000
_cell.angle_alpha   90.00
_cell.angle_beta   90.00
_cell.angle_gamma   90.00
#
_symmetry.space_group_name_H-M   'P 1'
#
loop_
_entity.id
_entity.type
_entity.pdbx_description
1 polymer ?
#
loop_
_entity_poly.entity_id
_entity_poly.type
_entity_poly.pdbx_seq_one_letter_code
_entity_poly.pdbx_strand_id
1 'polypeptide(L)'
;MLRSAKPEGRHLVQAADEVAFSPAELVGLDEPVRRYFTAAIAEGTPLARTARFRMRGRIRLGGWVPFHAHQVLTPHQGMVWSGRAGGVITGFDRYLDGRGLADWKILGRVAVMHAEGRDVDRSAAGRCGAEAIWVPTALLPRFGVAWSTIDDHLVTARYDLDGVPIELHLELDDLGRVRACVFDRWGDPDETGTARWVPFGGDITGSSEFGGVSIPGEGRFGWFHGTDRWSEGEFFRFHITHHGLVS
;
A
#
# COMPACT_ATOMS: atom_id res chain seq x y z
N MET A 1 11.12 7.87 -32.79
CA MET A 1 10.80 6.59 -32.06
C MET A 1 11.13 6.80 -30.59
N LEU A 2 10.21 7.31 -29.79
CA LEU A 2 10.37 7.45 -28.36
C LEU A 2 10.00 6.09 -27.74
N ARG A 3 10.99 5.37 -27.22
CA ARG A 3 10.78 4.17 -26.41
C ARG A 3 9.99 4.60 -25.17
N SER A 4 8.75 4.15 -25.06
CA SER A 4 7.99 4.20 -23.81
C SER A 4 8.81 3.47 -22.75
N ALA A 5 9.33 4.22 -21.77
CA ALA A 5 9.98 3.63 -20.61
C ALA A 5 8.93 2.80 -19.87
N LYS A 6 8.92 1.48 -20.09
CA LYS A 6 8.17 0.58 -19.22
C LYS A 6 8.77 0.71 -17.82
N PRO A 7 7.96 0.98 -16.79
CA PRO A 7 8.47 1.03 -15.42
C PRO A 7 9.06 -0.35 -15.08
N GLU A 8 10.38 -0.38 -14.86
CA GLU A 8 11.13 -1.61 -14.65
C GLU A 8 10.98 -2.10 -13.20
N GLY A 9 9.81 -2.67 -12.87
CA GLY A 9 9.59 -3.34 -11.58
C GLY A 9 10.28 -4.72 -11.46
N ARG A 10 11.18 -5.06 -12.37
CA ARG A 10 11.88 -6.36 -12.35
C ARG A 10 12.89 -6.48 -11.20
N HIS A 11 13.45 -5.38 -10.74
CA HIS A 11 14.42 -5.34 -9.64
C HIS A 11 13.79 -5.49 -8.25
N LEU A 12 12.46 -5.37 -8.15
CA LEU A 12 11.73 -5.53 -6.88
C LEU A 12 11.46 -7.00 -6.51
N VAL A 13 11.68 -7.92 -7.41
CA VAL A 13 11.42 -9.34 -7.15
C VAL A 13 12.57 -9.90 -6.33
N GLN A 14 12.34 -10.05 -5.03
CA GLN A 14 13.22 -10.84 -4.16
C GLN A 14 12.75 -12.29 -4.19
N ALA A 15 13.70 -13.23 -4.28
CA ALA A 15 13.38 -14.64 -4.10
C ALA A 15 12.72 -14.82 -2.73
N ALA A 16 11.66 -15.64 -2.65
CA ALA A 16 11.10 -16.03 -1.37
C ALA A 16 12.14 -16.85 -0.61
N ASP A 17 12.16 -16.66 0.71
CA ASP A 17 12.83 -17.61 1.58
C ASP A 17 12.16 -18.97 1.36
N GLU A 18 12.94 -20.09 1.38
CA GLU A 18 12.39 -21.45 1.33
C GLU A 18 11.55 -21.79 2.58
N VAL A 19 11.30 -20.79 3.43
CA VAL A 19 10.59 -20.88 4.71
C VAL A 19 9.13 -20.51 4.51
N ALA A 20 8.26 -21.35 5.04
CA ALA A 20 6.83 -21.08 5.08
C ALA A 20 6.39 -20.51 6.43
N PHE A 21 5.30 -19.74 6.43
CA PHE A 21 4.68 -19.22 7.64
C PHE A 21 4.23 -20.33 8.57
N SER A 22 4.55 -20.20 9.84
CA SER A 22 4.02 -21.05 10.91
C SER A 22 3.63 -20.18 12.11
N PRO A 23 2.75 -20.68 13.00
CA PRO A 23 2.37 -19.97 14.23
C PRO A 23 3.57 -19.62 15.13
N ALA A 24 4.71 -20.30 14.99
CA ALA A 24 5.93 -20.00 15.73
C ALA A 24 6.48 -18.59 15.44
N GLU A 25 6.20 -18.03 14.26
CA GLU A 25 6.55 -16.63 13.92
C GLU A 25 5.87 -15.59 14.82
N LEU A 26 4.79 -15.99 15.51
CA LEU A 26 3.96 -15.08 16.31
C LEU A 26 4.26 -15.16 17.81
N VAL A 27 5.24 -15.96 18.20
CA VAL A 27 5.62 -16.10 19.62
C VAL A 27 6.15 -14.76 20.15
N GLY A 28 5.60 -14.33 21.29
CA GLY A 28 5.98 -13.07 21.95
C GLY A 28 5.21 -11.83 21.47
N LEU A 29 4.34 -11.97 20.48
CA LEU A 29 3.43 -10.89 20.07
C LEU A 29 2.20 -10.84 20.96
N ASP A 30 1.65 -9.65 21.14
CA ASP A 30 0.37 -9.42 21.82
C ASP A 30 -0.78 -10.11 21.06
N GLU A 31 -1.85 -10.42 21.79
CA GLU A 31 -2.98 -11.17 21.24
C GLU A 31 -3.61 -10.50 20.01
N PRO A 32 -3.92 -9.19 19.96
CA PRO A 32 -4.50 -8.56 18.77
C PRO A 32 -3.60 -8.67 17.55
N VAL A 33 -2.28 -8.55 17.73
CA VAL A 33 -1.31 -8.70 16.63
C VAL A 33 -1.24 -10.16 16.13
N ARG A 34 -1.28 -11.14 17.06
CA ARG A 34 -1.35 -12.56 16.67
C ARG A 34 -2.63 -12.86 15.89
N ARG A 35 -3.76 -12.32 16.34
CA ARG A 35 -5.06 -12.47 15.67
C ARG A 35 -5.04 -11.89 14.26
N TYR A 36 -4.42 -10.71 14.07
CA TYR A 36 -4.19 -10.14 12.75
C TYR A 36 -3.43 -11.09 11.83
N PHE A 37 -2.27 -11.58 12.24
CA PHE A 37 -1.46 -12.47 11.39
C PHE A 37 -2.15 -13.81 11.13
N THR A 38 -2.83 -14.38 12.13
CA THR A 38 -3.59 -15.63 11.97
C THR A 38 -4.74 -15.47 10.96
N ALA A 39 -5.37 -14.28 10.92
CA ALA A 39 -6.40 -13.97 9.93
C ALA A 39 -5.80 -13.68 8.54
N ALA A 40 -4.60 -13.08 8.49
CA ALA A 40 -4.01 -12.60 7.26
C ALA A 40 -3.17 -13.66 6.52
N ILE A 41 -2.60 -14.67 7.22
CA ILE A 41 -1.64 -15.61 6.63
C ILE A 41 -2.00 -17.03 7.06
N ALA A 42 -2.33 -17.89 6.10
CA ALA A 42 -2.54 -19.31 6.36
C ALA A 42 -1.20 -20.02 6.63
N GLU A 43 -1.22 -21.00 7.54
CA GLU A 43 -0.05 -21.83 7.79
C GLU A 43 0.45 -22.52 6.51
N GLY A 44 1.76 -22.57 6.32
CA GLY A 44 2.38 -23.11 5.11
C GLY A 44 2.51 -22.11 3.95
N THR A 45 2.02 -20.87 4.10
CA THR A 45 2.20 -19.83 3.07
C THR A 45 3.67 -19.44 2.96
N PRO A 46 4.25 -19.37 1.74
CA PRO A 46 5.63 -18.92 1.54
C PRO A 46 5.87 -17.51 2.10
N LEU A 47 6.97 -17.31 2.81
CA LEU A 47 7.35 -16.01 3.36
C LEU A 47 7.94 -15.09 2.28
N ALA A 48 7.12 -14.66 1.35
CA ALA A 48 7.50 -13.69 0.33
C ALA A 48 7.33 -12.26 0.83
N ARG A 49 8.26 -11.37 0.44
CA ARG A 49 8.20 -9.93 0.76
C ARG A 49 7.70 -9.08 -0.41
N THR A 50 7.39 -9.71 -1.53
CA THR A 50 6.91 -9.06 -2.75
C THR A 50 5.56 -9.62 -3.14
N ALA A 51 4.66 -8.75 -3.56
CA ALA A 51 3.42 -9.17 -4.20
C ALA A 51 3.22 -8.47 -5.55
N ARG A 52 2.49 -9.14 -6.44
CA ARG A 52 1.93 -8.57 -7.66
C ARG A 52 0.42 -8.66 -7.60
N PHE A 53 -0.25 -7.57 -7.87
CA PHE A 53 -1.70 -7.57 -7.83
C PHE A 53 -2.30 -6.64 -8.88
N ARG A 54 -3.56 -6.91 -9.19
CA ARG A 54 -4.39 -6.10 -10.09
C ARG A 54 -5.57 -5.56 -9.31
N MET A 55 -5.93 -4.34 -9.62
CA MET A 55 -7.08 -3.69 -9.04
C MET A 55 -7.88 -2.93 -10.08
N ARG A 56 -9.14 -2.72 -9.76
CA ARG A 56 -10.05 -1.83 -10.47
C ARG A 56 -10.82 -0.99 -9.45
N GLY A 57 -11.45 0.08 -9.91
CA GLY A 57 -12.24 0.91 -9.02
C GLY A 57 -12.56 2.25 -9.62
N ARG A 58 -12.62 3.26 -8.76
CA ARG A 58 -12.85 4.65 -9.15
C ARG A 58 -11.81 5.55 -8.49
N ILE A 59 -11.31 6.51 -9.25
CA ILE A 59 -10.39 7.54 -8.77
C ILE A 59 -10.99 8.92 -9.06
N ARG A 60 -10.78 9.87 -8.17
CA ARG A 60 -11.29 11.24 -8.32
C ARG A 60 -10.26 12.11 -9.03
N LEU A 61 -10.57 12.51 -10.26
CA LEU A 61 -9.77 13.41 -11.10
C LEU A 61 -10.71 14.52 -11.59
N GLY A 62 -10.96 15.52 -10.74
CA GLY A 62 -12.04 16.50 -10.93
C GLY A 62 -13.46 15.90 -10.71
N GLY A 63 -13.65 14.63 -11.06
CA GLY A 63 -14.83 13.79 -10.82
C GLY A 63 -14.43 12.33 -10.69
N TRP A 64 -15.37 11.46 -10.30
CA TRP A 64 -15.11 10.03 -10.15
C TRP A 64 -15.06 9.34 -11.51
N VAL A 65 -13.89 8.83 -11.91
CA VAL A 65 -13.68 8.06 -13.13
C VAL A 65 -13.26 6.62 -12.83
N PRO A 66 -13.63 5.64 -13.66
CA PRO A 66 -13.18 4.26 -13.49
C PRO A 66 -11.68 4.16 -13.76
N PHE A 67 -11.01 3.24 -13.05
CA PHE A 67 -9.62 2.89 -13.32
C PHE A 67 -9.39 1.38 -13.29
N HIS A 68 -8.32 0.97 -13.93
CA HIS A 68 -7.69 -0.35 -13.80
C HIS A 68 -6.20 -0.15 -13.60
N ALA A 69 -5.63 -0.91 -12.68
CA ALA A 69 -4.21 -0.83 -12.39
C ALA A 69 -3.60 -2.20 -12.09
N HIS A 70 -2.29 -2.28 -12.20
CA HIS A 70 -1.47 -3.37 -11.68
C HIS A 70 -0.33 -2.79 -10.88
N GLN A 71 0.08 -3.53 -9.88
CA GLN A 71 1.15 -3.13 -8.97
C GLN A 71 2.13 -4.27 -8.71
N VAL A 72 3.40 -3.91 -8.57
CA VAL A 72 4.42 -4.71 -7.92
C VAL A 72 4.82 -3.95 -6.67
N LEU A 73 4.81 -4.62 -5.53
CA LEU A 73 5.05 -4.02 -4.22
C LEU A 73 6.00 -4.88 -3.40
N THR A 74 7.08 -4.28 -2.93
CA THR A 74 7.99 -4.80 -1.91
C THR A 74 8.09 -3.73 -0.82
N PRO A 75 7.30 -3.80 0.26
CA PRO A 75 7.11 -2.69 1.22
C PRO A 75 8.41 -2.11 1.80
N HIS A 76 9.45 -2.93 1.96
CA HIS A 76 10.76 -2.52 2.50
C HIS A 76 11.75 -2.07 1.42
N GLN A 77 11.34 -1.95 0.15
CA GLN A 77 12.27 -1.64 -0.94
C GLN A 77 11.68 -0.71 -1.99
N GLY A 78 10.42 -0.91 -2.39
CA GLY A 78 9.84 -0.09 -3.43
C GLY A 78 8.53 -0.62 -4.00
N MET A 79 7.97 0.19 -4.89
CA MET A 79 6.73 -0.15 -5.61
C MET A 79 6.71 0.43 -7.01
N VAL A 80 5.92 -0.19 -7.87
CA VAL A 80 5.49 0.38 -9.16
C VAL A 80 3.99 0.13 -9.30
N TRP A 81 3.20 1.18 -9.29
CA TRP A 81 1.77 1.16 -9.57
C TRP A 81 1.52 1.77 -10.93
N SER A 82 0.97 1.01 -11.88
CA SER A 82 0.71 1.46 -13.24
C SER A 82 -0.76 1.29 -13.57
N GLY A 83 -1.37 2.32 -14.16
CA GLY A 83 -2.81 2.31 -14.36
C GLY A 83 -3.30 3.05 -15.59
N ARG A 84 -4.61 2.88 -15.81
CA ARG A 84 -5.40 3.63 -16.78
C ARG A 84 -6.67 4.13 -16.10
N ALA A 85 -6.93 5.43 -16.18
CA ALA A 85 -8.11 6.09 -15.63
C ALA A 85 -8.94 6.77 -16.73
N GLY A 86 -10.27 6.74 -16.61
CA GLY A 86 -11.20 7.34 -17.57
C GLY A 86 -11.02 6.84 -19.01
N GLY A 87 -10.37 5.70 -19.20
CA GLY A 87 -10.09 5.11 -20.52
C GLY A 87 -8.95 5.74 -21.31
N VAL A 88 -8.57 6.98 -21.02
CA VAL A 88 -7.60 7.75 -21.84
C VAL A 88 -6.36 8.22 -21.06
N ILE A 89 -6.42 8.33 -19.75
CA ILE A 89 -5.29 8.74 -18.89
C ILE A 89 -4.52 7.48 -18.54
N THR A 90 -3.24 7.43 -18.86
CA THR A 90 -2.34 6.31 -18.56
C THR A 90 -1.08 6.81 -17.91
N GLY A 91 -0.55 6.07 -16.93
CA GLY A 91 0.67 6.47 -16.26
C GLY A 91 1.05 5.50 -15.16
N PHE A 92 1.96 5.97 -14.33
CA PHE A 92 2.45 5.21 -13.19
C PHE A 92 2.89 6.12 -12.05
N ASP A 93 2.85 5.57 -10.84
CA ASP A 93 3.54 6.05 -9.66
C ASP A 93 4.57 4.98 -9.28
N ARG A 94 5.76 5.40 -8.90
CA ARG A 94 6.79 4.49 -8.42
C ARG A 94 7.56 5.05 -7.25
N TYR A 95 8.08 4.16 -6.44
CA TYR A 95 9.15 4.41 -5.49
C TYR A 95 10.22 3.34 -5.70
N LEU A 96 11.42 3.73 -6.11
CA LEU A 96 12.56 2.84 -6.37
C LEU A 96 13.85 3.56 -5.98
N ASP A 97 14.75 2.85 -5.28
CA ASP A 97 16.09 3.34 -4.92
C ASP A 97 16.05 4.72 -4.23
N GLY A 98 15.10 4.90 -3.29
CA GLY A 98 14.92 6.14 -2.55
C GLY A 98 14.27 7.28 -3.36
N ARG A 99 13.75 7.02 -4.57
CA ARG A 99 13.19 8.02 -5.47
C ARG A 99 11.74 7.78 -5.81
N GLY A 100 10.91 8.78 -5.56
CA GLY A 100 9.53 8.85 -5.98
C GLY A 100 9.37 9.48 -7.37
N LEU A 101 8.46 8.96 -8.19
CA LEU A 101 8.09 9.55 -9.47
C LEU A 101 6.64 9.24 -9.77
N ALA A 102 5.88 10.23 -10.20
CA ALA A 102 4.59 10.07 -10.82
C ALA A 102 4.62 10.66 -12.24
N ASP A 103 4.20 9.89 -13.25
CA ASP A 103 4.16 10.34 -14.65
C ASP A 103 2.87 9.84 -15.32
N TRP A 104 1.96 10.77 -15.60
CA TRP A 104 0.64 10.49 -16.16
C TRP A 104 0.37 11.32 -17.40
N LYS A 105 -0.20 10.68 -18.44
CA LYS A 105 -0.43 11.27 -19.74
C LYS A 105 -1.80 10.94 -20.30
N ILE A 106 -2.43 11.89 -21.00
CA ILE A 106 -3.60 11.65 -21.83
C ILE A 106 -3.13 11.07 -23.18
N LEU A 107 -3.76 9.95 -23.58
CA LEU A 107 -3.45 9.23 -24.82
C LEU A 107 -1.95 8.91 -25.00
N GLY A 108 -1.21 8.82 -23.88
CA GLY A 108 0.24 8.57 -23.87
C GLY A 108 1.11 9.72 -24.42
N ARG A 109 0.54 10.90 -24.66
CA ARG A 109 1.22 12.01 -25.33
C ARG A 109 1.22 13.30 -24.53
N VAL A 110 0.09 13.73 -24.01
CA VAL A 110 -0.03 15.01 -23.29
C VAL A 110 0.16 14.74 -21.80
N ALA A 111 1.19 15.37 -21.20
CA ALA A 111 1.42 15.26 -19.77
C ALA A 111 0.24 15.86 -18.98
N VAL A 112 -0.30 15.09 -18.05
CA VAL A 112 -1.34 15.50 -17.10
C VAL A 112 -0.70 15.79 -15.75
N MET A 113 0.24 14.93 -15.34
CA MET A 113 0.99 15.07 -14.11
C MET A 113 2.40 14.52 -14.33
N HIS A 114 3.38 15.28 -13.88
CA HIS A 114 4.75 14.82 -13.71
C HIS A 114 5.24 15.40 -12.40
N ALA A 115 5.59 14.51 -11.46
CA ALA A 115 6.03 14.92 -10.14
C ALA A 115 7.25 14.11 -9.71
N GLU A 116 8.30 14.81 -9.27
CA GLU A 116 9.54 14.26 -8.74
C GLU A 116 10.15 15.21 -7.71
N GLY A 117 11.18 14.79 -6.99
CA GLY A 117 11.88 15.58 -5.99
C GLY A 117 11.60 15.13 -4.57
N ARG A 118 12.25 15.78 -3.59
CA ARG A 118 12.32 15.30 -2.20
C ARG A 118 10.96 15.09 -1.53
N ASP A 119 9.99 15.93 -1.80
CA ASP A 119 8.65 15.78 -1.22
C ASP A 119 7.92 14.59 -1.82
N VAL A 120 8.12 14.35 -3.13
CA VAL A 120 7.58 13.17 -3.83
C VAL A 120 8.29 11.90 -3.37
N ASP A 121 9.62 11.93 -3.17
CA ASP A 121 10.41 10.82 -2.63
C ASP A 121 9.84 10.39 -1.28
N ARG A 122 9.66 11.33 -0.35
CA ARG A 122 9.12 11.10 1.00
C ARG A 122 7.67 10.60 0.97
N SER A 123 6.82 11.23 0.17
CA SER A 123 5.41 10.83 -0.01
C SER A 123 5.27 9.42 -0.57
N ALA A 124 6.10 9.08 -1.56
CA ALA A 124 6.08 7.77 -2.21
C ALA A 124 6.64 6.68 -1.30
N ALA A 125 7.69 6.96 -0.50
CA ALA A 125 8.20 6.06 0.51
C ALA A 125 7.12 5.73 1.56
N GLY A 126 6.47 6.76 2.13
CA GLY A 126 5.39 6.58 3.09
C GLY A 126 4.26 5.72 2.55
N ARG A 127 3.84 5.97 1.30
CA ARG A 127 2.84 5.16 0.61
C ARG A 127 3.31 3.71 0.42
N CYS A 128 4.52 3.51 -0.08
CA CYS A 128 5.09 2.19 -0.32
C CYS A 128 5.09 1.34 0.96
N GLY A 129 5.53 1.94 2.07
CA GLY A 129 5.52 1.28 3.36
C GLY A 129 4.10 0.96 3.84
N ALA A 130 3.20 1.94 3.87
CA ALA A 130 1.84 1.73 4.36
C ALA A 130 1.02 0.73 3.55
N GLU A 131 1.31 0.56 2.27
CA GLU A 131 0.69 -0.45 1.41
C GLU A 131 1.10 -1.90 1.76
N ALA A 132 1.97 -2.11 2.76
CA ALA A 132 2.33 -3.43 3.30
C ALA A 132 1.12 -4.27 3.75
N ILE A 133 -0.04 -3.68 3.99
CA ILE A 133 -1.30 -4.41 4.25
C ILE A 133 -1.67 -5.38 3.13
N TRP A 134 -1.16 -5.18 1.92
CA TRP A 134 -1.31 -6.09 0.78
C TRP A 134 -0.19 -7.14 0.68
N VAL A 135 0.80 -7.10 1.58
CA VAL A 135 1.88 -8.09 1.67
C VAL A 135 2.08 -8.46 3.16
N PRO A 136 1.08 -9.09 3.81
CA PRO A 136 1.11 -9.30 5.26
C PRO A 136 2.34 -10.09 5.73
N THR A 137 2.89 -10.95 4.89
CA THR A 137 4.14 -11.67 5.18
C THR A 137 5.33 -10.72 5.38
N ALA A 138 5.37 -9.58 4.69
CA ALA A 138 6.43 -8.58 4.86
C ALA A 138 6.31 -7.79 6.18
N LEU A 139 5.17 -7.86 6.86
CA LEU A 139 4.95 -7.20 8.16
C LEU A 139 5.37 -8.08 9.36
N LEU A 140 5.82 -9.31 9.15
CA LEU A 140 6.30 -10.17 10.23
C LEU A 140 7.52 -9.57 10.94
N PRO A 141 7.64 -9.73 12.28
CA PRO A 141 8.74 -9.17 13.07
C PRO A 141 10.13 -9.58 12.58
N ARG A 142 10.26 -10.77 12.00
CA ARG A 142 11.52 -11.26 11.42
C ARG A 142 12.11 -10.35 10.33
N PHE A 143 11.27 -9.50 9.72
CA PHE A 143 11.69 -8.51 8.72
C PHE A 143 11.91 -7.11 9.29
N GLY A 144 12.04 -7.00 10.63
CA GLY A 144 12.37 -5.75 11.30
C GLY A 144 11.17 -4.87 11.63
N VAL A 145 9.95 -5.39 11.53
CA VAL A 145 8.73 -4.66 11.91
C VAL A 145 8.49 -4.80 13.41
N ALA A 146 8.44 -3.67 14.11
CA ALA A 146 8.05 -3.61 15.51
C ALA A 146 6.54 -3.41 15.61
N TRP A 147 5.90 -4.21 16.47
CA TRP A 147 4.47 -4.13 16.73
C TRP A 147 4.18 -3.64 18.13
N SER A 148 3.09 -2.90 18.27
CA SER A 148 2.52 -2.53 19.57
C SER A 148 1.00 -2.57 19.49
N THR A 149 0.39 -2.91 20.61
CA THR A 149 -1.07 -2.92 20.79
C THR A 149 -1.48 -1.66 21.54
N ILE A 150 -2.50 -0.96 21.04
CA ILE A 150 -3.11 0.20 21.70
C ILE A 150 -4.32 -0.28 22.50
N ASP A 151 -5.17 -1.11 21.88
CA ASP A 151 -6.29 -1.80 22.50
C ASP A 151 -6.60 -3.10 21.74
N ASP A 152 -7.71 -3.77 22.06
CA ASP A 152 -8.08 -5.07 21.48
C ASP A 152 -8.33 -5.03 19.96
N HIS A 153 -8.54 -3.85 19.40
CA HIS A 153 -8.87 -3.64 17.98
C HIS A 153 -7.88 -2.73 17.25
N LEU A 154 -7.00 -2.04 17.96
CA LEU A 154 -6.06 -1.09 17.37
C LEU A 154 -4.61 -1.50 17.62
N VAL A 155 -3.92 -1.84 16.55
CA VAL A 155 -2.51 -2.23 16.58
C VAL A 155 -1.68 -1.31 15.67
N THR A 156 -0.38 -1.21 15.95
CA THR A 156 0.53 -0.37 15.18
C THR A 156 1.76 -1.16 14.76
N ALA A 157 2.06 -1.11 13.47
CA ALA A 157 3.31 -1.61 12.89
C ALA A 157 4.26 -0.44 12.64
N ARG A 158 5.55 -0.59 13.05
CA ARG A 158 6.58 0.43 12.86
C ARG A 158 7.82 -0.16 12.21
N TYR A 159 8.34 0.53 11.22
CA TYR A 159 9.62 0.24 10.58
C TYR A 159 10.11 1.46 9.80
N ASP A 160 11.29 1.38 9.21
CA ASP A 160 11.87 2.46 8.41
C ASP A 160 12.00 2.03 6.95
N LEU A 161 11.75 2.95 6.04
CA LEU A 161 12.03 2.79 4.62
C LEU A 161 12.86 3.97 4.12
N ASP A 162 14.16 3.74 3.90
CA ASP A 162 15.12 4.73 3.41
C ASP A 162 15.16 6.04 4.24
N GLY A 163 15.06 5.92 5.58
CA GLY A 163 15.04 7.05 6.51
C GLY A 163 13.66 7.72 6.65
N VAL A 164 12.62 7.15 6.05
CA VAL A 164 11.23 7.58 6.26
C VAL A 164 10.57 6.63 7.26
N PRO A 165 10.17 7.13 8.45
CA PRO A 165 9.49 6.30 9.43
C PRO A 165 8.10 5.92 8.91
N ILE A 166 7.81 4.62 8.94
CA ILE A 166 6.50 4.07 8.65
C ILE A 166 5.84 3.71 9.98
N GLU A 167 4.76 4.36 10.29
CA GLU A 167 3.91 4.06 11.43
C GLU A 167 2.49 3.81 10.92
N LEU A 168 2.11 2.53 10.86
CA LEU A 168 0.87 2.08 10.27
C LEU A 168 -0.08 1.61 11.37
N HIS A 169 -1.18 2.32 11.56
CA HIS A 169 -2.24 1.98 12.48
C HIS A 169 -3.29 1.14 11.76
N LEU A 170 -3.58 -0.05 12.30
CA LEU A 170 -4.59 -0.95 11.77
C LEU A 170 -5.70 -1.12 12.79
N GLU A 171 -6.92 -0.78 12.39
CA GLU A 171 -8.13 -1.15 13.12
C GLU A 171 -8.58 -2.53 12.65
N LEU A 172 -8.81 -3.43 13.61
CA LEU A 172 -9.14 -4.82 13.37
C LEU A 172 -10.57 -5.13 13.83
N ASP A 173 -11.22 -6.07 13.15
CA ASP A 173 -12.44 -6.69 13.69
C ASP A 173 -12.12 -7.81 14.69
N ASP A 174 -13.15 -8.39 15.30
CA ASP A 174 -13.03 -9.49 16.28
C ASP A 174 -12.32 -10.73 15.72
N LEU A 175 -12.26 -10.88 14.40
CA LEU A 175 -11.58 -11.96 13.69
C LEU A 175 -10.14 -11.59 13.27
N GLY A 176 -9.66 -10.38 13.60
CA GLY A 176 -8.33 -9.91 13.22
C GLY A 176 -8.21 -9.37 11.80
N ARG A 177 -9.31 -9.19 11.07
CA ARG A 177 -9.28 -8.62 9.72
C ARG A 177 -9.23 -7.11 9.77
N VAL A 178 -8.45 -6.49 8.90
CA VAL A 178 -8.31 -5.03 8.83
C VAL A 178 -9.63 -4.37 8.40
N ARG A 179 -10.09 -3.40 9.21
CA ARG A 179 -11.28 -2.58 8.97
C ARG A 179 -10.94 -1.16 8.55
N ALA A 180 -9.83 -0.64 9.07
CA ALA A 180 -9.27 0.63 8.64
C ALA A 180 -7.74 0.59 8.74
N CYS A 181 -7.11 1.46 7.96
CA CYS A 181 -5.68 1.62 7.94
C CYS A 181 -5.36 3.11 7.85
N VAL A 182 -4.54 3.61 8.76
CA VAL A 182 -4.19 5.04 8.84
C VAL A 182 -2.69 5.20 9.09
N PHE A 183 -2.10 6.19 8.43
CA PHE A 183 -0.73 6.64 8.67
C PHE A 183 -0.59 8.11 8.32
N ASP A 184 0.43 8.78 8.84
CA ASP A 184 0.76 10.11 8.39
C ASP A 184 1.54 10.04 7.08
N ARG A 185 1.03 10.69 6.06
CA ARG A 185 1.65 10.77 4.74
C ARG A 185 2.14 12.18 4.47
N TRP A 186 3.35 12.29 3.96
CA TRP A 186 3.90 13.57 3.51
C TRP A 186 3.21 14.05 2.25
N GLY A 187 2.69 15.28 2.24
CA GLY A 187 2.04 15.85 1.07
C GLY A 187 1.42 17.21 1.32
N ASP A 188 0.88 17.81 0.25
CA ASP A 188 0.16 19.08 0.26
C ASP A 188 -1.22 18.92 -0.38
N PRO A 189 -2.17 18.24 0.30
CA PRO A 189 -3.51 18.01 -0.24
C PRO A 189 -4.35 19.28 -0.36
N ASP A 190 -3.94 20.37 0.28
CA ASP A 190 -4.61 21.67 0.23
C ASP A 190 -4.02 22.60 -0.85
N GLU A 191 -3.01 22.14 -1.61
CA GLU A 191 -2.34 22.89 -2.66
C GLU A 191 -1.79 24.26 -2.20
N THR A 192 -1.28 24.29 -0.96
CA THR A 192 -0.73 25.51 -0.34
C THR A 192 0.69 25.84 -0.82
N GLY A 193 1.33 24.91 -1.53
CA GLY A 193 2.74 24.99 -1.91
C GLY A 193 3.69 24.51 -0.81
N THR A 194 3.19 24.00 0.31
CA THR A 194 4.00 23.50 1.43
C THR A 194 3.54 22.13 1.87
N ALA A 195 4.38 21.12 1.63
CA ALA A 195 4.12 19.76 2.08
C ALA A 195 4.29 19.63 3.60
N ARG A 196 3.48 18.77 4.21
CA ARG A 196 3.50 18.43 5.63
C ARG A 196 3.02 17.01 5.85
N TRP A 197 3.18 16.49 7.07
CA TRP A 197 2.55 15.24 7.47
C TRP A 197 1.04 15.46 7.64
N VAL A 198 0.25 14.62 6.99
CA VAL A 198 -1.22 14.68 6.98
C VAL A 198 -1.79 13.29 7.14
N PRO A 199 -2.79 13.07 8.00
CA PRO A 199 -3.48 11.79 8.09
C PRO A 199 -3.94 11.31 6.72
N PHE A 200 -3.52 10.11 6.36
CA PHE A 200 -3.89 9.41 5.14
C PHE A 200 -4.30 7.99 5.49
N GLY A 201 -5.35 7.52 4.88
CA GLY A 201 -5.81 6.17 5.20
C GLY A 201 -7.13 5.84 4.53
N GLY A 202 -7.82 4.85 5.07
CA GLY A 202 -9.10 4.49 4.53
C GLY A 202 -9.79 3.34 5.23
N ASP A 203 -11.05 3.16 4.86
CA ASP A 203 -11.90 2.10 5.34
C ASP A 203 -11.80 0.88 4.40
N ILE A 204 -11.73 -0.28 5.00
CA ILE A 204 -11.76 -1.57 4.30
C ILE A 204 -13.18 -2.14 4.41
N THR A 205 -13.81 -2.33 3.27
CA THR A 205 -15.20 -2.81 3.18
C THR A 205 -15.31 -4.30 2.90
N GLY A 206 -14.19 -4.94 2.50
CA GLY A 206 -14.13 -6.38 2.25
C GLY A 206 -12.72 -6.92 2.22
N SER A 207 -12.54 -8.15 2.66
CA SER A 207 -11.30 -8.92 2.54
C SER A 207 -11.40 -9.90 1.37
N SER A 208 -10.26 -10.27 0.80
CA SER A 208 -10.15 -11.27 -0.27
C SER A 208 -8.99 -12.22 0.00
N GLU A 209 -9.18 -13.48 -0.33
CA GLU A 209 -8.17 -14.54 -0.13
C GLU A 209 -7.49 -14.89 -1.45
N PHE A 210 -6.15 -14.96 -1.41
CA PHE A 210 -5.32 -15.31 -2.57
C PHE A 210 -4.10 -16.10 -2.12
N GLY A 211 -3.98 -17.35 -2.55
CA GLY A 211 -2.75 -18.12 -2.40
C GLY A 211 -2.19 -18.20 -0.97
N GLY A 212 -3.08 -18.33 0.03
CA GLY A 212 -2.71 -18.45 1.44
C GLY A 212 -2.64 -17.11 2.20
N VAL A 213 -2.93 -15.98 1.56
CA VAL A 213 -3.07 -14.69 2.26
C VAL A 213 -4.48 -14.12 2.13
N SER A 214 -4.99 -13.56 3.22
CA SER A 214 -6.21 -12.76 3.27
C SER A 214 -5.83 -11.29 3.43
N ILE A 215 -6.24 -10.47 2.48
CA ILE A 215 -5.84 -9.05 2.39
C ILE A 215 -7.06 -8.14 2.27
N PRO A 216 -6.92 -6.83 2.53
CA PRO A 216 -7.91 -5.83 2.14
C PRO A 216 -8.24 -5.95 0.65
N GLY A 217 -9.44 -6.43 0.33
CA GLY A 217 -9.89 -6.70 -1.04
C GLY A 217 -10.68 -5.56 -1.64
N GLU A 218 -11.42 -4.83 -0.81
CA GLU A 218 -12.22 -3.66 -1.19
C GLU A 218 -12.10 -2.57 -0.14
N GLY A 219 -12.13 -1.32 -0.59
CA GLY A 219 -12.09 -0.20 0.33
C GLY A 219 -12.02 1.14 -0.38
N ARG A 220 -11.83 2.18 0.44
CA ARG A 220 -11.70 3.57 0.01
C ARG A 220 -10.58 4.26 0.78
N PHE A 221 -9.76 5.03 0.08
CA PHE A 221 -8.61 5.71 0.64
C PHE A 221 -8.57 7.19 0.25
N GLY A 222 -7.91 7.97 1.08
CA GLY A 222 -7.73 9.40 0.85
C GLY A 222 -6.98 10.12 1.95
N TRP A 223 -6.89 11.43 1.80
CA TRP A 223 -6.34 12.34 2.78
C TRP A 223 -7.35 12.63 3.89
N PHE A 224 -6.86 13.07 5.04
CA PHE A 224 -7.67 13.47 6.20
C PHE A 224 -8.54 12.35 6.81
N HIS A 225 -8.19 11.08 6.57
CA HIS A 225 -8.93 9.96 7.17
C HIS A 225 -8.92 10.06 8.70
N GLY A 226 -10.05 9.81 9.34
CA GLY A 226 -10.23 9.96 10.78
C GLY A 226 -10.44 11.39 11.27
N THR A 227 -10.62 12.38 10.36
CA THR A 227 -10.92 13.76 10.68
C THR A 227 -12.25 14.20 10.06
N ASP A 228 -12.76 15.37 10.47
CA ASP A 228 -13.99 15.97 9.91
C ASP A 228 -13.87 16.28 8.41
N ARG A 229 -12.64 16.33 7.91
CA ARG A 229 -12.33 16.63 6.50
C ARG A 229 -12.28 15.39 5.60
N TRP A 230 -12.58 14.21 6.10
CA TRP A 230 -12.52 12.96 5.33
C TRP A 230 -13.27 13.01 3.99
N SER A 231 -14.46 13.59 3.97
CA SER A 231 -15.26 13.71 2.74
C SER A 231 -14.61 14.55 1.63
N GLU A 232 -13.72 15.48 1.99
CA GLU A 232 -12.93 16.27 1.03
C GLU A 232 -11.80 15.45 0.44
N GLY A 233 -11.15 14.62 1.29
CA GLY A 233 -9.93 13.90 1.00
C GLY A 233 -10.11 12.55 0.33
N GLU A 234 -11.29 11.94 0.35
CA GLU A 234 -11.53 10.65 -0.33
C GLU A 234 -11.37 10.80 -1.84
N PHE A 235 -10.42 10.05 -2.41
CA PHE A 235 -10.18 10.12 -3.86
C PHE A 235 -9.99 8.76 -4.54
N PHE A 236 -9.96 7.66 -3.79
CA PHE A 236 -9.62 6.35 -4.31
C PHE A 236 -10.55 5.27 -3.74
N ARG A 237 -11.24 4.52 -4.61
CA ARG A 237 -12.05 3.34 -4.27
C ARG A 237 -11.55 2.17 -5.06
N PHE A 238 -11.24 1.07 -4.42
CA PHE A 238 -10.59 -0.06 -5.06
C PHE A 238 -11.28 -1.39 -4.79
N HIS A 239 -11.04 -2.32 -5.71
CA HIS A 239 -11.32 -3.74 -5.58
C HIS A 239 -10.12 -4.51 -6.15
N ILE A 240 -9.49 -5.35 -5.34
CA ILE A 240 -8.39 -6.23 -5.76
C ILE A 240 -8.99 -7.41 -6.52
N THR A 241 -8.59 -7.58 -7.78
CA THR A 241 -9.12 -8.65 -8.64
C THR A 241 -8.20 -9.86 -8.75
N HIS A 242 -6.90 -9.65 -8.53
CA HIS A 242 -5.86 -10.68 -8.51
C HIS A 242 -4.77 -10.27 -7.55
N HIS A 243 -4.21 -11.23 -6.86
CA HIS A 243 -3.05 -11.03 -6.00
C HIS A 243 -2.22 -12.32 -6.00
N GLY A 244 -0.90 -12.19 -5.92
CA GLY A 244 0.01 -13.31 -5.76
C GLY A 244 1.31 -12.85 -5.12
N LEU A 245 1.73 -13.58 -4.11
CA LEU A 245 3.07 -13.46 -3.56
C LEU A 245 4.08 -13.91 -4.62
N VAL A 246 5.21 -13.23 -4.69
CA VAL A 246 6.29 -13.53 -5.64
C VAL A 246 7.43 -14.18 -4.87
N SER A 247 7.68 -15.43 -5.23
CA SER A 247 8.79 -16.25 -4.74
C SER A 247 9.90 -16.32 -5.76
#